data_6325fa7c977f68b21c90ad0cc24c245f
#
_entry.id   6325fa7c977f68b21c90ad0cc24c245f
#
_cell.length_a   1.000
_cell.length_b   1.000
_cell.length_c   1.000
_cell.angle_alpha   90.00
_cell.angle_beta   90.00
_cell.angle_gamma   90.00
#
_symmetry.space_group_name_H-M   'P 1'
#
loop_
_entity.id
_entity.type
_entity.pdbx_description
1 polymer ?
#
loop_
_entity_poly.entity_id
_entity_poly.type
_entity_poly.pdbx_seq_one_letter_code
_entity_poly.pdbx_strand_id
1 'polypeptide(L)'
;MKKLSEELGKIEIGIGGTNTKDGTIRADEFIPELRGKRAIKKYREMRDNDSTVGAIMYATEQVLRDVDYYVEPANDTPEAQREADFVKGVLEDMEHTLDDHIAEALSHLTFGFSLFEVVYKRRRGPDFRSGKKHSKYTDGRIGVRKLASRAQGTRERFDVDKTTGDVLGVRQEQSFGSKSIYIPSTKMVHYRTTNTNNDPSGRSILRNAYSSYQYLKNLQNVEAVAVERELHGIPVGRISAEYLSPDATADQASVRSQMEKVLRDLKFNEQGYALLPSDVYRDAEGRPTNQRIVDIELISSNGTRNIDIHPIIQRYQHDIARSVMAEFLMLGAGQNGSYALSKSKTDLFLRSMESYINSIFDVLNKQLIETLWQINGLNYDLMPKVCAGDVAPHDLRELGSYLRNLNGANIDLSGQKDIVNALLHNAELPTLKDDE
;
A
#
# COMPACT_ATOMS: atom_id res chain seq x y z
N MET A 1 -5.39 49.14 -10.96
CA MET A 1 -5.72 48.97 -12.38
C MET A 1 -4.53 48.52 -13.24
N LYS A 2 -3.30 49.09 -13.15
CA LYS A 2 -2.13 48.62 -13.94
C LYS A 2 -1.77 47.15 -13.72
N LYS A 3 -1.83 46.64 -12.50
CA LYS A 3 -1.55 45.23 -12.20
C LYS A 3 -2.55 44.24 -12.83
N LEU A 4 -3.83 44.63 -12.87
CA LEU A 4 -4.89 43.82 -13.46
C LEU A 4 -4.79 43.75 -14.99
N SER A 5 -4.36 44.86 -15.65
CA SER A 5 -4.16 44.91 -17.09
C SER A 5 -2.89 44.16 -17.56
N GLU A 6 -1.88 44.06 -16.70
CA GLU A 6 -0.69 43.23 -16.96
C GLU A 6 -0.99 41.72 -16.78
N GLU A 7 -1.94 41.39 -15.89
CA GLU A 7 -2.37 39.99 -15.69
C GLU A 7 -3.34 39.52 -16.78
N LEU A 8 -4.19 40.36 -17.30
CA LEU A 8 -5.14 40.05 -18.39
C LEU A 8 -4.45 39.76 -19.73
N GLY A 9 -3.17 40.10 -19.88
CA GLY A 9 -2.37 39.76 -21.05
C GLY A 9 -1.63 38.40 -20.93
N LYS A 10 -1.73 37.73 -19.80
CA LYS A 10 -1.16 36.39 -19.58
C LYS A 10 -2.21 35.32 -19.94
N ILE A 11 -1.73 34.23 -20.56
CA ILE A 11 -2.57 33.07 -20.88
C ILE A 11 -3.11 32.41 -19.61
N GLU A 12 -2.36 32.51 -18.50
CA GLU A 12 -2.74 31.97 -17.19
C GLU A 12 -2.89 33.08 -16.16
N ILE A 13 -4.05 33.13 -15.50
CA ILE A 13 -4.37 34.11 -14.45
C ILE A 13 -4.60 33.33 -13.16
N GLY A 14 -3.65 33.43 -12.22
CA GLY A 14 -3.74 32.78 -10.93
C GLY A 14 -2.40 32.22 -10.47
N ILE A 15 -2.42 31.58 -9.31
CA ILE A 15 -1.25 30.93 -8.70
C ILE A 15 -1.68 29.51 -8.30
N GLY A 16 -0.86 28.50 -8.64
CA GLY A 16 -1.04 27.13 -8.18
C GLY A 16 -1.07 27.05 -6.66
N GLY A 17 -2.00 26.27 -6.09
CA GLY A 17 -2.24 26.21 -4.64
C GLY A 17 -1.17 25.45 -3.83
N THR A 18 -0.01 25.14 -4.41
CA THR A 18 1.04 24.36 -3.73
C THR A 18 1.69 25.19 -2.63
N ASN A 19 1.69 24.68 -1.39
CA ASN A 19 2.31 25.37 -0.26
C ASN A 19 3.85 25.25 -0.36
N THR A 20 4.48 26.33 -0.82
CA THR A 20 5.94 26.38 -1.02
C THR A 20 6.58 27.46 -0.16
N LYS A 21 7.80 27.21 0.28
CA LYS A 21 8.71 28.21 0.83
C LYS A 21 10.04 28.13 0.11
N ASP A 22 10.47 29.24 -0.49
CA ASP A 22 11.75 29.34 -1.22
C ASP A 22 11.92 28.26 -2.32
N GLY A 23 10.79 27.91 -3.00
CA GLY A 23 10.76 26.86 -4.04
C GLY A 23 10.85 25.44 -3.51
N THR A 24 10.69 25.25 -2.20
CA THR A 24 10.60 23.94 -1.55
C THR A 24 9.20 23.72 -1.01
N ILE A 25 8.63 22.53 -1.26
CA ILE A 25 7.30 22.14 -0.78
C ILE A 25 7.36 21.99 0.74
N ARG A 26 6.42 22.63 1.44
CA ARG A 26 6.21 22.41 2.87
C ARG A 26 5.35 21.19 3.08
N ALA A 27 5.91 20.16 3.69
CA ALA A 27 5.13 19.00 4.10
C ALA A 27 4.25 19.36 5.31
N ASP A 28 2.95 19.10 5.19
CA ASP A 28 1.97 19.29 6.28
C ASP A 28 2.02 18.17 7.33
N GLU A 29 2.85 17.15 7.11
CA GLU A 29 2.99 16.03 8.03
C GLU A 29 3.73 16.45 9.30
N PHE A 30 3.10 16.27 10.47
CA PHE A 30 3.68 16.64 11.76
C PHE A 30 4.56 15.54 12.37
N ILE A 31 4.37 14.26 11.96
CA ILE A 31 5.18 13.14 12.42
C ILE A 31 6.49 13.10 11.63
N PRO A 32 7.67 13.28 12.25
CA PRO A 32 8.95 13.34 11.54
C PRO A 32 9.31 12.07 10.77
N GLU A 33 8.85 10.90 11.26
CA GLU A 33 9.08 9.59 10.62
C GLU A 33 8.28 9.41 9.32
N LEU A 34 7.18 10.15 9.18
CA LEU A 34 6.31 10.11 8.01
C LEU A 34 6.61 11.23 7.00
N ARG A 35 7.81 11.81 7.05
CA ARG A 35 8.27 12.84 6.10
C ARG A 35 9.29 12.31 5.11
N GLY A 36 9.11 12.63 3.83
CA GLY A 36 10.08 12.38 2.76
C GLY A 36 10.50 10.91 2.64
N LYS A 37 11.81 10.65 2.51
CA LYS A 37 12.35 9.28 2.37
C LYS A 37 12.08 8.38 3.58
N ARG A 38 11.94 8.96 4.79
CA ARG A 38 11.61 8.19 6.00
C ARG A 38 10.20 7.62 5.91
N ALA A 39 9.26 8.40 5.41
CA ALA A 39 7.89 7.94 5.16
C ALA A 39 7.86 6.73 4.23
N ILE A 40 8.58 6.79 3.10
CA ILE A 40 8.67 5.70 2.13
C ILE A 40 9.20 4.41 2.79
N LYS A 41 10.26 4.53 3.61
CA LYS A 41 10.82 3.39 4.34
C LYS A 41 9.80 2.82 5.34
N LYS A 42 9.10 3.71 6.07
CA LYS A 42 8.14 3.31 7.10
C LYS A 42 6.90 2.64 6.51
N TYR A 43 6.31 3.21 5.45
CA TYR A 43 5.17 2.58 4.77
C TYR A 43 5.52 1.25 4.11
N ARG A 44 6.75 1.12 3.58
CA ARG A 44 7.25 -0.16 3.10
C ARG A 44 7.36 -1.18 4.23
N GLU A 45 7.93 -0.79 5.38
CA GLU A 45 7.99 -1.64 6.57
C GLU A 45 6.60 -2.12 7.00
N MET A 46 5.61 -1.23 7.03
CA MET A 46 4.22 -1.58 7.37
C MET A 46 3.64 -2.60 6.38
N ARG A 47 3.78 -2.35 5.07
CA ARG A 47 3.23 -3.21 4.02
C ARG A 47 3.88 -4.60 3.99
N ASP A 48 5.21 -4.65 4.12
CA ASP A 48 5.99 -5.86 3.87
C ASP A 48 6.12 -6.75 5.12
N ASN A 49 5.97 -6.19 6.34
CA ASN A 49 6.22 -6.92 7.59
C ASN A 49 5.00 -7.07 8.50
N ASP A 50 3.89 -6.38 8.23
CA ASP A 50 2.66 -6.54 9.02
C ASP A 50 1.64 -7.37 8.24
N SER A 51 1.18 -8.47 8.83
CA SER A 51 0.26 -9.40 8.17
C SER A 51 -1.10 -8.77 7.85
N THR A 52 -1.59 -7.87 8.69
CA THR A 52 -2.88 -7.18 8.50
C THR A 52 -2.76 -6.17 7.37
N VAL A 53 -1.74 -5.31 7.41
CA VAL A 53 -1.49 -4.32 6.35
C VAL A 53 -1.19 -5.00 5.03
N GLY A 54 -0.35 -6.05 5.04
CA GLY A 54 0.00 -6.83 3.86
C GLY A 54 -1.21 -7.46 3.19
N ALA A 55 -2.09 -8.11 3.97
CA ALA A 55 -3.32 -8.72 3.47
C ALA A 55 -4.26 -7.69 2.83
N ILE A 56 -4.43 -6.53 3.46
CA ILE A 56 -5.27 -5.45 2.95
C ILE A 56 -4.72 -4.91 1.62
N MET A 57 -3.42 -4.62 1.56
CA MET A 57 -2.79 -4.11 0.35
C MET A 57 -2.83 -5.13 -0.79
N TYR A 58 -2.63 -6.41 -0.48
CA TYR A 58 -2.74 -7.50 -1.45
C TYR A 58 -4.17 -7.64 -1.99
N ALA A 59 -5.18 -7.65 -1.12
CA ALA A 59 -6.58 -7.71 -1.52
C ALA A 59 -6.96 -6.51 -2.41
N THR A 60 -6.52 -5.29 -2.04
CA THR A 60 -6.72 -4.08 -2.82
C THR A 60 -6.10 -4.20 -4.22
N GLU A 61 -4.86 -4.70 -4.30
CA GLU A 61 -4.16 -4.88 -5.58
C GLU A 61 -4.87 -5.91 -6.45
N GLN A 62 -5.29 -7.07 -5.90
CA GLN A 62 -5.97 -8.11 -6.67
C GLN A 62 -7.30 -7.61 -7.24
N VAL A 63 -8.12 -6.94 -6.44
CA VAL A 63 -9.42 -6.39 -6.89
C VAL A 63 -9.22 -5.37 -8.02
N LEU A 64 -8.21 -4.51 -7.92
CA LEU A 64 -8.00 -3.45 -8.90
C LEU A 64 -7.29 -3.92 -10.18
N ARG A 65 -6.56 -5.04 -10.12
CA ARG A 65 -5.96 -5.68 -11.31
C ARG A 65 -6.96 -6.49 -12.13
N ASP A 66 -8.03 -6.94 -11.52
CA ASP A 66 -9.10 -7.71 -12.18
C ASP A 66 -10.07 -6.82 -12.96
N VAL A 67 -9.91 -5.50 -12.89
CA VAL A 67 -10.79 -4.54 -13.56
C VAL A 67 -10.41 -4.41 -15.02
N ASP A 68 -11.33 -4.74 -15.90
CA ASP A 68 -11.21 -4.51 -17.34
C ASP A 68 -11.12 -3.02 -17.67
N TYR A 69 -10.66 -2.70 -18.85
CA TYR A 69 -10.65 -1.35 -19.38
C TYR A 69 -11.12 -1.30 -20.83
N TYR A 70 -11.68 -0.18 -21.22
CA TYR A 70 -12.09 0.07 -22.58
C TYR A 70 -11.72 1.49 -23.01
N VAL A 71 -11.70 1.71 -24.34
CA VAL A 71 -11.43 3.03 -24.92
C VAL A 71 -12.74 3.53 -25.52
N GLU A 72 -13.27 4.60 -24.93
CA GLU A 72 -14.50 5.24 -25.37
C GLU A 72 -14.19 6.30 -26.43
N PRO A 73 -14.77 6.25 -27.65
CA PRO A 73 -14.59 7.27 -28.67
C PRO A 73 -15.23 8.59 -28.24
N ALA A 74 -14.73 9.71 -28.73
CA ALA A 74 -15.26 11.04 -28.37
C ALA A 74 -16.72 11.26 -28.86
N ASN A 75 -17.12 10.58 -29.93
CA ASN A 75 -18.48 10.58 -30.50
C ASN A 75 -18.65 9.38 -31.43
N ASP A 76 -19.85 9.18 -31.99
CA ASP A 76 -20.23 8.04 -32.82
C ASP A 76 -19.75 8.14 -34.29
N THR A 77 -18.81 9.06 -34.61
CA THR A 77 -18.29 9.19 -35.96
C THR A 77 -17.22 8.13 -36.28
N PRO A 78 -17.12 7.68 -37.54
CA PRO A 78 -16.07 6.73 -37.94
C PRO A 78 -14.65 7.28 -37.72
N GLU A 79 -14.47 8.61 -37.70
CA GLU A 79 -13.22 9.26 -37.37
C GLU A 79 -12.86 9.09 -35.91
N ALA A 80 -13.80 9.33 -35.00
CA ALA A 80 -13.60 9.15 -33.56
C ALA A 80 -13.32 7.68 -33.20
N GLN A 81 -13.99 6.74 -33.87
CA GLN A 81 -13.72 5.32 -33.70
C GLN A 81 -12.29 4.95 -34.12
N ARG A 82 -11.80 5.47 -35.27
CA ARG A 82 -10.41 5.25 -35.68
C ARG A 82 -9.38 5.80 -34.69
N GLU A 83 -9.69 6.93 -34.07
CA GLU A 83 -8.81 7.50 -33.06
C GLU A 83 -8.87 6.72 -31.72
N ALA A 84 -10.02 6.16 -31.36
CA ALA A 84 -10.15 5.22 -30.23
C ALA A 84 -9.33 3.93 -30.49
N ASP A 85 -9.41 3.36 -31.69
CA ASP A 85 -8.60 2.20 -32.11
C ASP A 85 -7.11 2.50 -32.10
N PHE A 86 -6.72 3.74 -32.45
CA PHE A 86 -5.33 4.17 -32.33
C PHE A 86 -4.85 4.15 -30.87
N VAL A 87 -5.63 4.68 -29.91
CA VAL A 87 -5.26 4.67 -28.47
C VAL A 87 -5.21 3.25 -27.97
N LYS A 88 -6.22 2.42 -28.27
CA LYS A 88 -6.21 0.99 -27.94
C LYS A 88 -4.94 0.32 -28.45
N GLY A 89 -4.62 0.54 -29.72
CA GLY A 89 -3.40 0.01 -30.32
C GLY A 89 -2.11 0.56 -29.71
N VAL A 90 -2.08 1.78 -29.16
CA VAL A 90 -0.91 2.31 -28.42
C VAL A 90 -0.71 1.57 -27.10
N LEU A 91 -1.79 1.34 -26.34
CA LEU A 91 -1.74 0.63 -25.06
C LEU A 91 -1.32 -0.84 -25.23
N GLU A 92 -1.86 -1.52 -26.26
CA GLU A 92 -1.49 -2.90 -26.59
C GLU A 92 -0.08 -3.08 -27.16
N ASP A 93 0.51 -2.01 -27.72
CA ASP A 93 1.84 -2.04 -28.35
C ASP A 93 2.98 -1.67 -27.38
N MET A 94 2.68 -1.47 -26.10
CA MET A 94 3.69 -1.26 -25.05
C MET A 94 4.52 -2.53 -24.80
N GLU A 95 5.69 -2.38 -24.18
CA GLU A 95 6.57 -3.50 -23.78
C GLU A 95 6.02 -4.30 -22.59
N HIS A 96 5.10 -3.75 -21.83
CA HIS A 96 4.40 -4.36 -20.70
C HIS A 96 2.89 -4.14 -20.89
N THR A 97 2.09 -4.93 -20.21
CA THR A 97 0.63 -4.80 -20.28
C THR A 97 0.16 -3.56 -19.51
N LEU A 98 -1.05 -3.10 -19.79
CA LEU A 98 -1.65 -2.04 -18.98
C LEU A 98 -1.91 -2.52 -17.55
N ASP A 99 -2.24 -3.80 -17.36
CA ASP A 99 -2.46 -4.40 -16.04
C ASP A 99 -1.18 -4.39 -15.20
N ASP A 100 -0.01 -4.69 -15.79
CA ASP A 100 1.29 -4.56 -15.12
C ASP A 100 1.55 -3.11 -14.71
N HIS A 101 1.19 -2.16 -15.59
CA HIS A 101 1.32 -0.74 -15.28
C HIS A 101 0.38 -0.32 -14.13
N ILE A 102 -0.87 -0.79 -14.13
CA ILE A 102 -1.84 -0.53 -13.05
C ILE A 102 -1.30 -1.07 -11.73
N ALA A 103 -0.79 -2.31 -11.71
CA ALA A 103 -0.19 -2.90 -10.52
C ALA A 103 0.96 -2.05 -9.94
N GLU A 104 1.87 -1.55 -10.79
CA GLU A 104 2.93 -0.64 -10.36
C GLU A 104 2.39 0.73 -9.93
N ALA A 105 1.37 1.25 -10.64
CA ALA A 105 0.72 2.52 -10.32
C ALA A 105 0.07 2.49 -8.94
N LEU A 106 -0.56 1.37 -8.54
CA LEU A 106 -1.19 1.17 -7.24
C LEU A 106 -0.24 1.38 -6.05
N SER A 107 1.08 1.37 -6.28
CA SER A 107 2.03 1.76 -5.24
C SER A 107 1.79 3.18 -4.69
N HIS A 108 1.06 4.04 -5.42
CA HIS A 108 0.66 5.36 -4.92
C HIS A 108 -0.23 5.28 -3.67
N LEU A 109 -1.02 4.23 -3.52
CA LEU A 109 -1.85 4.02 -2.32
C LEU A 109 -0.97 3.83 -1.08
N THR A 110 0.10 3.01 -1.22
CA THR A 110 1.05 2.77 -0.12
C THR A 110 1.89 4.00 0.21
N PHE A 111 2.42 4.70 -0.81
CA PHE A 111 3.43 5.74 -0.60
C PHE A 111 2.90 7.17 -0.73
N GLY A 112 1.63 7.34 -1.14
CA GLY A 112 1.02 8.63 -1.42
C GLY A 112 1.13 9.03 -2.89
N PHE A 113 2.16 8.57 -3.61
CA PHE A 113 2.38 8.85 -5.03
C PHE A 113 3.12 7.71 -5.74
N SER A 114 2.96 7.64 -7.06
CA SER A 114 3.84 6.86 -7.95
C SER A 114 4.16 7.67 -9.21
N LEU A 115 5.36 7.45 -9.76
CA LEU A 115 5.92 8.23 -10.86
C LEU A 115 6.38 7.31 -11.98
N PHE A 116 6.03 7.67 -13.22
CA PHE A 116 6.41 6.94 -14.40
C PHE A 116 6.96 7.90 -15.45
N GLU A 117 8.12 7.62 -15.99
CA GLU A 117 8.61 8.34 -17.17
C GLU A 117 8.05 7.69 -18.42
N VAL A 118 7.45 8.52 -19.30
CA VAL A 118 6.91 8.07 -20.57
C VAL A 118 8.03 7.94 -21.58
N VAL A 119 8.23 6.75 -22.11
CA VAL A 119 9.18 6.49 -23.19
C VAL A 119 8.39 6.30 -24.48
N TYR A 120 8.50 7.26 -25.37
CA TYR A 120 7.81 7.22 -26.66
C TYR A 120 8.57 6.39 -27.71
N LYS A 121 7.84 5.89 -28.71
CA LYS A 121 8.39 5.25 -29.93
C LYS A 121 7.62 5.69 -31.16
N ARG A 122 8.26 5.63 -32.34
CA ARG A 122 7.56 5.77 -33.64
C ARG A 122 7.05 4.41 -34.09
N ARG A 123 5.83 4.36 -34.55
CA ARG A 123 5.14 3.17 -35.07
C ARG A 123 5.53 2.99 -36.56
N ARG A 124 6.68 2.33 -36.80
CA ARG A 124 7.26 2.09 -38.13
C ARG A 124 7.34 0.61 -38.52
N GLY A 125 6.57 -0.24 -37.85
CA GLY A 125 6.59 -1.68 -38.07
C GLY A 125 7.74 -2.38 -37.34
N PRO A 126 7.80 -3.73 -37.44
CA PRO A 126 8.83 -4.54 -36.83
C PRO A 126 10.18 -4.34 -37.51
N ASP A 127 11.24 -4.06 -36.79
CA ASP A 127 12.61 -4.04 -37.28
C ASP A 127 13.39 -5.26 -36.79
N PHE A 128 13.46 -6.26 -37.62
CA PHE A 128 14.14 -7.52 -37.30
C PHE A 128 15.68 -7.40 -37.25
N ARG A 129 16.25 -6.27 -37.68
CA ARG A 129 17.70 -6.09 -37.76
C ARG A 129 18.31 -5.57 -36.47
N SER A 130 17.56 -4.82 -35.68
CA SER A 130 18.08 -4.17 -34.45
C SER A 130 17.91 -4.99 -33.20
N GLY A 131 17.19 -6.13 -33.22
CA GLY A 131 16.84 -6.92 -32.05
C GLY A 131 15.95 -6.19 -31.05
N LYS A 132 15.58 -4.94 -31.32
CA LYS A 132 14.70 -4.14 -30.48
C LYS A 132 13.25 -4.39 -30.88
N LYS A 133 12.37 -4.56 -29.88
CA LYS A 133 10.92 -4.63 -30.14
C LYS A 133 10.46 -3.28 -30.70
N HIS A 134 10.21 -3.26 -32.00
CA HIS A 134 9.56 -2.15 -32.68
C HIS A 134 8.04 -2.33 -32.61
N SER A 135 7.30 -1.36 -33.13
CA SER A 135 5.85 -1.42 -33.19
C SER A 135 5.35 -2.47 -34.18
N LYS A 136 4.23 -3.14 -33.84
CA LYS A 136 3.47 -3.95 -34.80
C LYS A 136 2.72 -3.09 -35.86
N TYR A 137 2.57 -1.79 -35.62
CA TYR A 137 1.86 -0.83 -36.46
C TYR A 137 2.84 -0.04 -37.35
N THR A 138 2.34 0.44 -38.53
CA THR A 138 3.13 1.12 -39.55
C THR A 138 2.58 2.50 -39.92
N ASP A 139 1.69 3.07 -39.11
CA ASP A 139 1.03 4.35 -39.37
C ASP A 139 1.95 5.59 -39.23
N GLY A 140 3.18 5.40 -38.77
CA GLY A 140 4.17 6.47 -38.59
C GLY A 140 3.91 7.41 -37.41
N ARG A 141 2.78 7.24 -36.71
CA ARG A 141 2.42 8.02 -35.51
C ARG A 141 3.36 7.72 -34.33
N ILE A 142 3.37 8.61 -33.36
CA ILE A 142 4.09 8.41 -32.10
C ILE A 142 3.19 7.64 -31.16
N GLY A 143 3.68 6.51 -30.66
CA GLY A 143 3.05 5.71 -29.62
C GLY A 143 3.93 5.64 -28.38
N VAL A 144 3.48 4.90 -27.38
CA VAL A 144 4.20 4.67 -26.12
C VAL A 144 4.97 3.34 -26.22
N ARG A 145 6.26 3.37 -25.86
CA ARG A 145 7.07 2.16 -25.74
C ARG A 145 6.86 1.52 -24.37
N LYS A 146 6.99 2.32 -23.33
CA LYS A 146 6.77 1.90 -21.95
C LYS A 146 6.53 3.08 -21.03
N LEU A 147 5.86 2.81 -19.92
CA LEU A 147 5.75 3.67 -18.76
C LEU A 147 6.77 3.17 -17.73
N ALA A 148 7.92 3.85 -17.65
CA ALA A 148 9.04 3.39 -16.84
C ALA A 148 8.85 3.83 -15.40
N SER A 149 8.56 2.88 -14.51
CA SER A 149 8.40 3.12 -13.08
C SER A 149 9.64 3.79 -12.46
N ARG A 150 9.43 4.79 -11.62
CA ARG A 150 10.44 5.53 -10.89
C ARG A 150 10.27 5.31 -9.39
N ALA A 151 11.20 4.54 -8.81
CA ALA A 151 11.12 4.15 -7.40
C ALA A 151 11.01 5.38 -6.48
N GLN A 152 10.00 5.40 -5.61
CA GLN A 152 9.70 6.53 -4.70
C GLN A 152 10.87 6.83 -3.76
N GLY A 153 11.61 5.79 -3.35
CA GLY A 153 12.76 5.92 -2.44
C GLY A 153 13.96 6.66 -3.04
N THR A 154 14.05 6.71 -4.36
CA THR A 154 15.14 7.40 -5.08
C THR A 154 14.81 8.85 -5.43
N ARG A 155 13.58 9.30 -5.16
CA ARG A 155 13.19 10.69 -5.35
C ARG A 155 13.96 11.61 -4.39
N GLU A 156 14.64 12.60 -4.93
CA GLU A 156 15.27 13.68 -4.15
C GLU A 156 14.22 14.73 -3.77
N ARG A 157 13.61 15.35 -4.79
CA ARG A 157 12.60 16.40 -4.62
C ARG A 157 11.76 16.59 -5.87
N PHE A 158 10.61 17.23 -5.71
CA PHE A 158 9.88 17.86 -6.78
C PHE A 158 10.43 19.28 -7.01
N ASP A 159 10.72 19.61 -8.26
CA ASP A 159 11.05 20.99 -8.63
C ASP A 159 9.74 21.73 -8.94
N VAL A 160 9.55 22.87 -8.32
CA VAL A 160 8.31 23.66 -8.37
C VAL A 160 8.61 25.07 -8.89
N ASP A 161 7.76 25.59 -9.74
CA ASP A 161 7.84 26.97 -10.15
C ASP A 161 7.64 27.90 -8.95
N LYS A 162 8.54 28.86 -8.76
CA LYS A 162 8.48 29.78 -7.62
C LYS A 162 7.37 30.80 -7.73
N THR A 163 6.88 31.02 -8.95
CA THR A 163 5.89 32.06 -9.25
C THR A 163 4.48 31.47 -9.25
N THR A 164 4.29 30.33 -9.94
CA THR A 164 2.97 29.71 -10.12
C THR A 164 2.70 28.62 -9.07
N GLY A 165 3.75 28.03 -8.49
CA GLY A 165 3.62 26.89 -7.58
C GLY A 165 3.40 25.55 -8.29
N ASP A 166 3.52 25.50 -9.61
CA ASP A 166 3.30 24.29 -10.40
C ASP A 166 4.50 23.35 -10.33
N VAL A 167 4.23 22.03 -10.42
CA VAL A 167 5.28 21.01 -10.44
C VAL A 167 5.91 20.97 -11.84
N LEU A 168 7.15 21.44 -11.96
CA LEU A 168 7.92 21.43 -13.20
C LEU A 168 8.49 20.06 -13.54
N GLY A 169 8.78 19.26 -12.54
CA GLY A 169 9.35 17.92 -12.69
C GLY A 169 9.87 17.34 -11.39
N VAL A 170 10.59 16.24 -11.51
CA VAL A 170 11.16 15.52 -10.37
C VAL A 170 12.66 15.30 -10.56
N ARG A 171 13.42 15.41 -9.47
CA ARG A 171 14.82 14.98 -9.39
C ARG A 171 14.91 13.63 -8.71
N GLN A 172 15.63 12.73 -9.36
CA GLN A 172 15.84 11.36 -8.91
C GLN A 172 17.33 11.06 -8.79
N GLU A 173 17.72 10.41 -7.69
CA GLU A 173 19.05 9.84 -7.51
C GLU A 173 19.27 8.69 -8.51
N GLN A 174 20.42 8.64 -9.16
CA GLN A 174 20.84 7.48 -9.94
C GLN A 174 21.46 6.42 -9.01
N SER A 175 21.13 5.14 -9.22
CA SER A 175 21.69 4.03 -8.45
C SER A 175 23.20 3.85 -8.65
N PHE A 176 23.73 4.32 -9.76
CA PHE A 176 25.15 4.27 -10.12
C PHE A 176 25.63 5.65 -10.54
N GLY A 177 26.18 6.42 -9.61
CA GLY A 177 26.80 7.70 -9.87
C GLY A 177 26.23 8.87 -9.06
N SER A 178 27.03 9.93 -8.93
CA SER A 178 26.73 11.11 -8.09
C SER A 178 25.79 12.12 -8.76
N LYS A 179 25.17 11.81 -9.91
CA LYS A 179 24.37 12.77 -10.67
C LYS A 179 22.88 12.46 -10.52
N SER A 180 22.10 13.44 -10.08
CA SER A 180 20.66 13.36 -10.14
C SER A 180 20.15 13.55 -11.58
N ILE A 181 19.10 12.80 -11.93
CA ILE A 181 18.40 12.95 -13.21
C ILE A 181 17.19 13.84 -12.97
N TYR A 182 16.97 14.79 -13.88
CA TYR A 182 15.76 15.59 -13.92
C TYR A 182 14.78 15.01 -14.95
N ILE A 183 13.55 14.74 -14.51
CA ILE A 183 12.45 14.28 -15.34
C ILE A 183 11.41 15.39 -15.37
N PRO A 184 11.17 16.04 -16.53
CA PRO A 184 10.17 17.09 -16.64
C PRO A 184 8.75 16.53 -16.54
N SER A 185 7.82 17.31 -16.02
CA SER A 185 6.40 16.95 -15.85
C SER A 185 5.74 16.54 -17.19
N THR A 186 6.14 17.12 -18.31
CA THR A 186 5.65 16.78 -19.66
C THR A 186 6.02 15.38 -20.16
N LYS A 187 6.96 14.71 -19.49
CA LYS A 187 7.35 13.31 -19.78
C LYS A 187 7.02 12.38 -18.64
N MET A 188 6.13 12.78 -17.74
CA MET A 188 5.87 12.05 -16.52
C MET A 188 4.38 11.79 -16.36
N VAL A 189 4.02 10.58 -15.99
CA VAL A 189 2.71 10.25 -15.43
C VAL A 189 2.86 10.18 -13.92
N HIS A 190 2.09 10.99 -13.21
CA HIS A 190 2.19 11.16 -11.77
C HIS A 190 0.86 10.82 -11.11
N TYR A 191 0.76 9.63 -10.55
CA TYR A 191 -0.37 9.22 -9.73
C TYR A 191 -0.16 9.69 -8.30
N ARG A 192 -1.21 10.21 -7.69
CA ARG A 192 -1.20 10.61 -6.28
C ARG A 192 -2.55 10.35 -5.65
N THR A 193 -2.53 10.01 -4.39
CA THR A 193 -3.74 9.96 -3.56
C THR A 193 -4.23 11.37 -3.25
N THR A 194 -5.41 11.48 -2.65
CA THR A 194 -5.95 12.75 -2.15
C THR A 194 -4.90 13.48 -1.33
N ASN A 195 -4.67 14.72 -1.64
CA ASN A 195 -3.70 15.55 -0.96
C ASN A 195 -4.35 16.78 -0.33
N THR A 196 -3.69 17.30 0.68
CA THR A 196 -3.95 18.62 1.26
C THR A 196 -2.98 19.60 0.61
N ASN A 197 -3.44 20.81 0.29
CA ASN A 197 -2.58 21.90 -0.19
C ASN A 197 -1.76 21.59 -1.46
N ASN A 198 -2.30 20.77 -2.35
CA ASN A 198 -1.68 20.40 -3.62
C ASN A 198 -0.25 19.80 -3.51
N ASP A 199 0.07 19.10 -2.40
CA ASP A 199 1.36 18.43 -2.22
C ASP A 199 1.51 17.30 -3.26
N PRO A 200 2.50 17.34 -4.14
CA PRO A 200 2.73 16.29 -5.14
C PRO A 200 3.14 14.94 -4.53
N SER A 201 3.53 14.90 -3.26
CA SER A 201 3.82 13.65 -2.56
C SER A 201 2.55 12.86 -2.17
N GLY A 202 1.37 13.48 -2.27
CA GLY A 202 0.13 12.84 -1.85
C GLY A 202 0.14 12.40 -0.38
N ARG A 203 -0.82 11.59 0.01
CA ARG A 203 -0.92 11.05 1.38
C ARG A 203 -1.19 9.54 1.33
N SER A 204 -0.31 8.74 1.91
CA SER A 204 -0.52 7.29 2.02
C SER A 204 -1.87 6.97 2.67
N ILE A 205 -2.59 5.98 2.16
CA ILE A 205 -3.81 5.45 2.80
C ILE A 205 -3.48 4.82 4.16
N LEU A 206 -2.23 4.35 4.34
CA LEU A 206 -1.74 3.78 5.59
C LEU A 206 -1.42 4.83 6.66
N ARG A 207 -1.52 6.13 6.33
CA ARG A 207 -1.19 7.21 7.27
C ARG A 207 -1.99 7.15 8.57
N ASN A 208 -3.28 6.85 8.47
CA ASN A 208 -4.16 6.76 9.64
C ASN A 208 -3.94 5.46 10.43
N ALA A 209 -3.48 4.39 9.78
CA ALA A 209 -3.13 3.12 10.42
C ALA A 209 -1.82 3.18 11.24
N TYR A 210 -0.97 4.19 11.01
CA TYR A 210 0.39 4.25 11.55
C TYR A 210 0.47 4.11 13.07
N SER A 211 -0.36 4.83 13.81
CA SER A 211 -0.34 4.79 15.28
C SER A 211 -0.74 3.40 15.81
N SER A 212 -1.81 2.81 15.26
CA SER A 212 -2.26 1.48 15.62
C SER A 212 -1.21 0.41 15.28
N TYR A 213 -0.56 0.52 14.13
CA TYR A 213 0.57 -0.32 13.75
C TYR A 213 1.74 -0.24 14.75
N GLN A 214 2.12 0.97 15.19
CA GLN A 214 3.20 1.13 16.17
C GLN A 214 2.87 0.48 17.51
N TYR A 215 1.65 0.65 18.00
CA TYR A 215 1.20 0.01 19.24
C TYR A 215 1.11 -1.51 19.09
N LEU A 216 0.58 -2.01 17.98
CA LEU A 216 0.51 -3.43 17.67
C LEU A 216 1.90 -4.08 17.68
N LYS A 217 2.85 -3.49 16.96
CA LYS A 217 4.24 -3.97 16.90
C LYS A 217 4.90 -4.01 18.28
N ASN A 218 4.70 -2.98 19.09
CA ASN A 218 5.23 -2.94 20.45
C ASN A 218 4.61 -4.02 21.33
N LEU A 219 3.30 -4.24 21.21
CA LEU A 219 2.60 -5.29 22.00
C LEU A 219 3.06 -6.68 21.60
N GLN A 220 3.21 -6.98 20.31
CA GLN A 220 3.74 -8.25 19.85
C GLN A 220 5.15 -8.53 20.36
N ASN A 221 6.00 -7.52 20.44
CA ASN A 221 7.34 -7.64 21.05
C ASN A 221 7.25 -7.93 22.55
N VAL A 222 6.34 -7.25 23.26
CA VAL A 222 6.12 -7.48 24.71
C VAL A 222 5.54 -8.87 24.94
N GLU A 223 4.60 -9.31 24.09
CA GLU A 223 4.02 -10.66 24.15
C GLU A 223 5.10 -11.72 23.98
N ALA A 224 5.95 -11.60 22.95
CA ALA A 224 7.04 -12.54 22.70
C ALA A 224 7.97 -12.66 23.90
N VAL A 225 8.38 -11.52 24.49
CA VAL A 225 9.21 -11.50 25.70
C VAL A 225 8.50 -12.06 26.91
N ALA A 226 7.19 -11.78 27.05
CA ALA A 226 6.39 -12.29 28.19
C ALA A 226 6.25 -13.81 28.10
N VAL A 227 5.93 -14.34 26.91
CA VAL A 227 5.83 -15.79 26.66
C VAL A 227 7.16 -16.48 26.94
N GLU A 228 8.27 -15.92 26.45
CA GLU A 228 9.61 -16.46 26.73
C GLU A 228 9.89 -16.52 28.24
N ARG A 229 9.57 -15.45 28.98
CA ARG A 229 9.77 -15.42 30.43
C ARG A 229 8.84 -16.36 31.18
N GLU A 230 7.62 -16.55 30.73
CA GLU A 230 6.64 -17.42 31.38
C GLU A 230 6.96 -18.90 31.13
N LEU A 231 7.43 -19.24 29.93
CA LEU A 231 7.84 -20.62 29.59
C LEU A 231 9.10 -21.05 30.33
N HIS A 232 10.07 -20.18 30.51
CA HIS A 232 11.35 -20.53 31.13
C HIS A 232 11.41 -20.19 32.61
N GLY A 233 10.50 -19.36 33.11
CA GLY A 233 10.57 -18.80 34.48
C GLY A 233 11.76 -17.84 34.67
N ILE A 234 11.83 -17.22 35.84
CA ILE A 234 12.99 -16.44 36.25
C ILE A 234 13.84 -17.33 37.18
N PRO A 235 15.04 -17.75 36.78
CA PRO A 235 15.88 -18.54 37.65
C PRO A 235 16.37 -17.67 38.81
N VAL A 236 16.04 -18.08 40.00
CA VAL A 236 16.44 -17.44 41.28
C VAL A 236 17.33 -18.38 42.04
N GLY A 237 18.59 -17.99 42.21
CA GLY A 237 19.53 -18.68 43.07
C GLY A 237 19.46 -18.16 44.52
N ARG A 238 19.35 -19.05 45.49
CA ARG A 238 19.43 -18.72 46.92
C ARG A 238 20.71 -19.31 47.46
N ILE A 239 21.56 -18.48 48.03
CA ILE A 239 22.80 -18.87 48.72
C ILE A 239 22.92 -18.11 50.04
N SER A 240 23.76 -18.61 50.93
CA SER A 240 24.03 -17.95 52.22
C SER A 240 24.54 -16.53 52.02
N ALA A 241 24.18 -15.61 52.90
CA ALA A 241 24.64 -14.21 52.87
C ALA A 241 26.15 -14.08 52.92
N GLU A 242 26.86 -15.04 53.47
CA GLU A 242 28.34 -15.06 53.56
C GLU A 242 28.97 -15.13 52.17
N TYR A 243 28.35 -15.82 51.21
CA TYR A 243 28.83 -15.91 49.80
C TYR A 243 28.58 -14.61 49.03
N LEU A 244 27.65 -13.76 49.50
CA LEU A 244 27.30 -12.49 48.88
C LEU A 244 28.13 -11.31 49.51
N SER A 245 28.81 -11.56 50.62
CA SER A 245 29.61 -10.55 51.33
C SER A 245 30.79 -10.10 50.47
N PRO A 246 31.23 -8.81 50.56
CA PRO A 246 32.50 -8.36 49.99
C PRO A 246 33.70 -9.07 50.59
N ASP A 247 33.60 -9.58 51.83
CA ASP A 247 34.66 -10.26 52.57
C ASP A 247 34.65 -11.78 52.36
N ALA A 248 33.90 -12.28 51.37
CA ALA A 248 33.84 -13.70 51.08
C ALA A 248 35.21 -14.29 50.73
N THR A 249 35.48 -15.51 51.23
CA THR A 249 36.70 -16.22 50.89
C THR A 249 36.79 -16.56 49.39
N ALA A 250 37.97 -16.88 48.88
CA ALA A 250 38.20 -17.23 47.47
C ALA A 250 37.31 -18.40 47.02
N ASP A 251 37.09 -19.39 47.90
CA ASP A 251 36.23 -20.55 47.65
C ASP A 251 34.73 -20.15 47.58
N GLN A 252 34.30 -19.28 48.51
CA GLN A 252 32.93 -18.75 48.51
C GLN A 252 32.65 -17.88 47.24
N ALA A 253 33.59 -17.06 46.84
CA ALA A 253 33.51 -16.26 45.62
C ALA A 253 33.45 -17.15 44.36
N SER A 254 34.18 -18.27 44.36
CA SER A 254 34.14 -19.25 43.26
C SER A 254 32.74 -19.91 43.13
N VAL A 255 32.15 -20.35 44.26
CA VAL A 255 30.81 -20.92 44.30
C VAL A 255 29.77 -19.91 43.81
N ARG A 256 29.85 -18.65 44.24
CA ARG A 256 28.98 -17.58 43.75
C ARG A 256 29.10 -17.40 42.24
N SER A 257 30.33 -17.33 41.72
CA SER A 257 30.57 -17.16 40.28
C SER A 257 30.02 -18.33 39.46
N GLN A 258 30.18 -19.57 39.95
CA GLN A 258 29.61 -20.76 39.32
C GLN A 258 28.07 -20.70 39.31
N MET A 259 27.46 -20.31 40.43
CA MET A 259 26.03 -20.14 40.56
C MET A 259 25.47 -19.08 39.58
N GLU A 260 26.13 -17.91 39.53
CA GLU A 260 25.77 -16.85 38.58
C GLU A 260 25.87 -17.32 37.13
N LYS A 261 26.87 -18.16 36.81
CA LYS A 261 27.00 -18.76 35.48
C LYS A 261 25.86 -19.74 35.20
N VAL A 262 25.56 -20.65 36.10
CA VAL A 262 24.45 -21.63 35.95
C VAL A 262 23.12 -20.87 35.76
N LEU A 263 22.82 -19.85 36.55
CA LEU A 263 21.59 -19.05 36.44
C LEU A 263 21.51 -18.33 35.08
N ARG A 264 22.65 -17.85 34.57
CA ARG A 264 22.73 -17.20 33.26
C ARG A 264 22.51 -18.19 32.11
N ASP A 265 23.16 -19.33 32.16
CA ASP A 265 23.11 -20.37 31.15
C ASP A 265 21.70 -21.02 31.09
N LEU A 266 21.04 -21.20 32.22
CA LEU A 266 19.63 -21.61 32.32
C LEU A 266 18.69 -20.58 31.64
N LYS A 267 18.96 -19.28 31.82
CA LYS A 267 18.16 -18.23 31.19
C LYS A 267 18.28 -18.24 29.67
N PHE A 268 19.46 -18.54 29.14
CA PHE A 268 19.70 -18.58 27.69
C PHE A 268 19.48 -19.97 27.06
N ASN A 269 18.96 -20.94 27.82
CA ASN A 269 18.71 -22.30 27.36
C ASN A 269 19.97 -23.03 26.86
N GLU A 270 21.14 -22.60 27.33
CA GLU A 270 22.42 -23.22 26.99
C GLU A 270 22.72 -24.46 27.85
N GLN A 271 22.05 -24.60 28.99
CA GLN A 271 22.25 -25.68 29.94
C GLN A 271 20.91 -26.31 30.35
N GLY A 272 20.72 -27.58 30.01
CA GLY A 272 19.49 -28.31 30.26
C GLY A 272 19.38 -28.91 31.68
N TYR A 273 20.44 -28.84 32.51
CA TYR A 273 20.46 -29.29 33.90
C TYR A 273 21.46 -28.55 34.75
N ALA A 274 21.25 -28.56 36.06
CA ALA A 274 22.20 -28.03 37.04
C ALA A 274 22.40 -29.07 38.14
N LEU A 275 23.68 -29.28 38.50
CA LEU A 275 24.04 -30.12 39.66
C LEU A 275 24.33 -29.22 40.82
N LEU A 276 23.58 -29.40 41.91
CA LEU A 276 23.69 -28.63 43.15
C LEU A 276 24.10 -29.55 44.30
N PRO A 277 24.91 -29.04 45.26
CA PRO A 277 25.19 -29.81 46.47
C PRO A 277 23.91 -30.01 47.26
N SER A 278 23.77 -31.16 47.89
CA SER A 278 22.59 -31.50 48.75
C SER A 278 22.74 -31.07 50.19
N ASP A 279 23.77 -30.28 50.52
CA ASP A 279 24.05 -29.82 51.85
C ASP A 279 22.92 -28.94 52.42
N VAL A 280 22.61 -29.16 53.68
CA VAL A 280 21.54 -28.43 54.42
C VAL A 280 22.14 -27.72 55.63
N TYR A 281 21.49 -26.61 56.03
CA TYR A 281 21.84 -25.95 57.28
C TYR A 281 21.62 -26.87 58.44
N ARG A 282 22.48 -26.72 59.51
CA ARG A 282 22.31 -27.45 60.76
C ARG A 282 21.84 -26.47 61.86
N ASP A 283 20.99 -26.98 62.74
CA ASP A 283 20.53 -26.23 63.91
C ASP A 283 21.67 -26.10 64.98
N ALA A 284 21.40 -25.39 66.07
CA ALA A 284 22.37 -25.19 67.16
C ALA A 284 22.78 -26.50 67.83
N GLU A 285 21.98 -27.59 67.68
CA GLU A 285 22.22 -28.94 68.19
C GLU A 285 22.93 -29.83 67.16
N GLY A 286 23.31 -29.27 65.99
CA GLY A 286 24.01 -30.01 64.91
C GLY A 286 23.08 -30.88 64.04
N ARG A 287 21.76 -30.83 64.20
CA ARG A 287 20.79 -31.62 63.41
C ARG A 287 20.54 -30.97 62.05
N PRO A 288 20.43 -31.75 60.94
CA PRO A 288 20.15 -31.22 59.65
C PRO A 288 18.78 -30.55 59.61
N THR A 289 18.68 -29.31 59.09
CA THR A 289 17.42 -28.62 58.80
C THR A 289 16.90 -28.95 57.42
N ASN A 290 15.66 -28.57 57.13
CA ASN A 290 15.07 -28.73 55.79
C ASN A 290 15.51 -27.62 54.79
N GLN A 291 16.39 -26.68 55.22
CA GLN A 291 16.86 -25.57 54.37
C GLN A 291 18.18 -25.97 53.71
N ARG A 292 18.21 -25.94 52.37
CA ARG A 292 19.42 -26.16 51.60
C ARG A 292 20.34 -24.94 51.67
N ILE A 293 21.66 -25.15 51.63
CA ILE A 293 22.64 -24.09 51.61
C ILE A 293 22.68 -23.37 50.27
N VAL A 294 22.45 -24.13 49.19
CA VAL A 294 22.36 -23.63 47.82
C VAL A 294 21.04 -24.19 47.21
N ASP A 295 20.25 -23.32 46.66
CA ASP A 295 19.02 -23.69 46.00
C ASP A 295 18.75 -22.86 44.75
N ILE A 296 18.19 -23.48 43.69
CA ILE A 296 17.73 -22.83 42.49
C ILE A 296 16.23 -23.08 42.34
N GLU A 297 15.51 -22.02 42.19
CA GLU A 297 14.06 -22.05 41.97
C GLU A 297 13.75 -21.31 40.67
N LEU A 298 12.92 -21.88 39.82
CA LEU A 298 12.34 -21.16 38.71
C LEU A 298 11.02 -20.50 39.17
N ILE A 299 11.07 -19.19 39.33
CA ILE A 299 9.87 -18.43 39.69
C ILE A 299 9.14 -18.11 38.39
N SER A 300 8.03 -18.81 38.16
CA SER A 300 7.04 -18.44 37.15
C SER A 300 6.12 -17.38 37.73
N SER A 301 5.64 -16.49 36.87
CA SER A 301 4.68 -15.45 37.25
C SER A 301 3.31 -16.07 37.56
N ASN A 302 3.16 -16.71 38.73
CA ASN A 302 1.86 -17.14 39.23
C ASN A 302 0.99 -15.96 39.73
N GLY A 303 1.23 -14.76 39.23
CA GLY A 303 0.50 -13.56 39.62
C GLY A 303 -0.88 -13.51 38.94
N THR A 304 -1.90 -13.19 39.73
CA THR A 304 -3.31 -12.95 39.37
C THR A 304 -3.53 -11.80 38.35
N ARG A 305 -2.50 -11.25 37.76
CA ARG A 305 -2.55 -10.22 36.70
C ARG A 305 -2.24 -10.83 35.31
N ASN A 306 -3.05 -11.80 34.93
CA ASN A 306 -3.02 -12.28 33.56
C ASN A 306 -3.82 -11.27 32.71
N ILE A 307 -3.11 -10.27 32.15
CA ILE A 307 -3.70 -9.37 31.18
C ILE A 307 -3.78 -10.17 29.87
N ASP A 308 -5.00 -10.51 29.46
CA ASP A 308 -5.21 -11.09 28.13
C ASP A 308 -4.85 -10.03 27.07
N ILE A 309 -3.71 -10.21 26.44
CA ILE A 309 -3.19 -9.28 25.42
C ILE A 309 -3.90 -9.52 24.08
N HIS A 310 -4.46 -10.71 23.85
CA HIS A 310 -5.07 -11.08 22.59
C HIS A 310 -6.22 -10.15 22.13
N PRO A 311 -7.19 -9.77 22.98
CA PRO A 311 -8.22 -8.79 22.59
C PRO A 311 -7.66 -7.40 22.26
N ILE A 312 -6.53 -7.02 22.87
CA ILE A 312 -5.87 -5.75 22.61
C ILE A 312 -5.20 -5.77 21.23
N ILE A 313 -4.52 -6.87 20.90
CA ILE A 313 -3.92 -7.09 19.57
C ILE A 313 -5.01 -7.06 18.50
N GLN A 314 -6.09 -7.81 18.67
CA GLN A 314 -7.23 -7.83 17.76
C GLN A 314 -7.82 -6.42 17.57
N ARG A 315 -7.97 -5.63 18.61
CA ARG A 315 -8.46 -4.25 18.51
C ARG A 315 -7.57 -3.41 17.58
N TYR A 316 -6.24 -3.45 17.72
CA TYR A 316 -5.35 -2.69 16.84
C TYR A 316 -5.36 -3.20 15.41
N GLN A 317 -5.51 -4.50 15.17
CA GLN A 317 -5.70 -5.06 13.82
C GLN A 317 -7.01 -4.54 13.19
N HIS A 318 -8.11 -4.52 13.95
CA HIS A 318 -9.37 -3.93 13.49
C HIS A 318 -9.26 -2.42 13.22
N ASP A 319 -8.53 -1.67 14.05
CA ASP A 319 -8.31 -0.23 13.84
C ASP A 319 -7.50 0.03 12.57
N ILE A 320 -6.50 -0.81 12.27
CA ILE A 320 -5.74 -0.76 11.01
C ILE A 320 -6.69 -1.02 9.84
N ALA A 321 -7.47 -2.10 9.86
CA ALA A 321 -8.39 -2.46 8.80
C ALA A 321 -9.48 -1.39 8.58
N ARG A 322 -10.02 -0.83 9.65
CA ARG A 322 -11.02 0.25 9.62
C ARG A 322 -10.46 1.52 8.98
N SER A 323 -9.19 1.85 9.23
CA SER A 323 -8.57 3.07 8.72
C SER A 323 -8.47 3.11 7.19
N VAL A 324 -8.56 1.95 6.53
CA VAL A 324 -8.54 1.78 5.07
C VAL A 324 -9.83 1.14 4.51
N MET A 325 -10.92 1.14 5.31
CA MET A 325 -12.23 0.59 4.96
C MET A 325 -12.25 -0.93 4.67
N ALA A 326 -11.20 -1.66 5.05
CA ALA A 326 -11.04 -3.09 4.81
C ALA A 326 -11.47 -3.97 6.02
N GLU A 327 -12.32 -3.44 6.90
CA GLU A 327 -12.77 -4.15 8.12
C GLU A 327 -13.51 -5.46 7.80
N PHE A 328 -14.08 -5.60 6.60
CA PHE A 328 -14.76 -6.81 6.17
C PHE A 328 -13.80 -8.03 6.12
N LEU A 329 -12.51 -7.83 5.91
CA LEU A 329 -11.50 -8.91 5.95
C LEU A 329 -11.35 -9.52 7.34
N MET A 330 -11.76 -8.81 8.38
CA MET A 330 -11.76 -9.28 9.77
C MET A 330 -13.08 -9.92 10.20
N LEU A 331 -14.11 -9.93 9.32
CA LEU A 331 -15.40 -10.54 9.59
C LEU A 331 -15.26 -12.07 9.48
N GLY A 332 -15.65 -12.79 10.51
CA GLY A 332 -15.51 -14.25 10.60
C GLY A 332 -14.67 -14.71 11.80
N ALA A 333 -13.86 -13.84 12.39
CA ALA A 333 -13.16 -14.12 13.64
C ALA A 333 -14.07 -13.99 14.89
N GLY A 334 -15.31 -13.48 14.73
CA GLY A 334 -16.28 -13.31 15.82
C GLY A 334 -17.62 -13.95 15.51
N GLN A 335 -18.33 -14.44 16.55
CA GLN A 335 -19.54 -15.28 16.46
C GLN A 335 -20.81 -14.58 15.92
N ASN A 336 -20.82 -13.27 15.60
CA ASN A 336 -22.03 -12.50 15.31
C ASN A 336 -21.97 -11.62 14.06
N GLY A 337 -21.43 -12.10 12.95
CA GLY A 337 -21.47 -11.37 11.67
C GLY A 337 -22.81 -11.53 10.95
N SER A 338 -23.68 -10.49 10.94
CA SER A 338 -24.85 -10.48 10.07
C SER A 338 -24.40 -10.38 8.60
N TYR A 339 -24.92 -11.24 7.74
CA TYR A 339 -24.66 -11.21 6.28
C TYR A 339 -24.90 -9.82 5.66
N ALA A 340 -25.97 -9.12 6.09
CA ALA A 340 -26.28 -7.78 5.62
C ALA A 340 -25.20 -6.74 5.98
N LEU A 341 -24.62 -6.84 7.20
CA LEU A 341 -23.55 -5.96 7.62
C LEU A 341 -22.24 -6.24 6.85
N SER A 342 -21.93 -7.51 6.62
CA SER A 342 -20.78 -7.92 5.82
C SER A 342 -20.90 -7.40 4.39
N LYS A 343 -22.08 -7.60 3.73
CA LYS A 343 -22.35 -7.08 2.39
C LYS A 343 -22.17 -5.57 2.33
N SER A 344 -22.75 -4.82 3.27
CA SER A 344 -22.63 -3.34 3.29
C SER A 344 -21.19 -2.85 3.42
N LYS A 345 -20.35 -3.52 4.23
CA LYS A 345 -18.92 -3.17 4.37
C LYS A 345 -18.12 -3.51 3.12
N THR A 346 -18.41 -4.65 2.50
CA THR A 346 -17.81 -5.05 1.22
C THR A 346 -18.16 -4.06 0.11
N ASP A 347 -19.43 -3.66 0.00
CA ASP A 347 -19.88 -2.68 -1.00
C ASP A 347 -19.18 -1.33 -0.83
N LEU A 348 -18.99 -0.88 0.42
CA LEU A 348 -18.26 0.36 0.71
C LEU A 348 -16.78 0.26 0.29
N PHE A 349 -16.15 -0.87 0.53
CA PHE A 349 -14.78 -1.13 0.08
C PHE A 349 -14.69 -1.11 -1.45
N LEU A 350 -15.58 -1.84 -2.15
CA LEU A 350 -15.59 -1.90 -3.62
C LEU A 350 -15.81 -0.51 -4.25
N ARG A 351 -16.70 0.32 -3.69
CA ARG A 351 -16.86 1.72 -4.12
C ARG A 351 -15.59 2.55 -3.94
N SER A 352 -14.82 2.28 -2.88
CA SER A 352 -13.53 2.93 -2.70
C SER A 352 -12.52 2.48 -3.74
N MET A 353 -12.55 1.19 -4.13
CA MET A 353 -11.70 0.64 -5.19
C MET A 353 -12.05 1.24 -6.54
N GLU A 354 -13.34 1.39 -6.85
CA GLU A 354 -13.82 2.08 -8.05
C GLU A 354 -13.30 3.52 -8.14
N SER A 355 -13.31 4.25 -7.03
CA SER A 355 -12.74 5.60 -6.98
C SER A 355 -11.23 5.60 -7.25
N TYR A 356 -10.49 4.61 -6.76
CA TYR A 356 -9.04 4.53 -6.99
C TYR A 356 -8.70 4.22 -8.44
N ILE A 357 -9.38 3.23 -9.05
CA ILE A 357 -9.12 2.88 -10.46
C ILE A 357 -9.52 4.00 -11.40
N ASN A 358 -10.66 4.65 -11.18
CA ASN A 358 -11.09 5.80 -11.96
C ASN A 358 -10.07 6.95 -11.87
N SER A 359 -9.51 7.21 -10.69
CA SER A 359 -8.45 8.20 -10.52
C SER A 359 -7.18 7.87 -11.32
N ILE A 360 -6.84 6.59 -11.47
CA ILE A 360 -5.71 6.15 -12.31
C ILE A 360 -5.99 6.48 -13.78
N PHE A 361 -7.17 6.12 -14.29
CA PHE A 361 -7.53 6.41 -15.69
C PHE A 361 -7.69 7.90 -15.97
N ASP A 362 -8.21 8.69 -15.02
CA ASP A 362 -8.25 10.15 -15.15
C ASP A 362 -6.86 10.77 -15.32
N VAL A 363 -5.88 10.29 -14.55
CA VAL A 363 -4.49 10.74 -14.67
C VAL A 363 -3.89 10.28 -16.01
N LEU A 364 -4.14 9.02 -16.42
CA LEU A 364 -3.71 8.53 -17.74
C LEU A 364 -4.27 9.40 -18.87
N ASN A 365 -5.55 9.69 -18.86
CA ASN A 365 -6.18 10.54 -19.88
C ASN A 365 -5.55 11.93 -19.93
N LYS A 366 -5.38 12.59 -18.78
CA LYS A 366 -4.85 13.96 -18.70
C LYS A 366 -3.35 14.07 -19.00
N GLN A 367 -2.55 13.09 -18.55
CA GLN A 367 -1.09 13.24 -18.64
C GLN A 367 -0.48 12.42 -19.76
N LEU A 368 -1.07 11.28 -20.12
CA LEU A 368 -0.55 10.44 -21.20
C LEU A 368 -1.29 10.68 -22.51
N ILE A 369 -2.63 10.54 -22.54
CA ILE A 369 -3.41 10.60 -23.78
C ILE A 369 -3.40 12.02 -24.33
N GLU A 370 -3.63 13.03 -23.50
CA GLU A 370 -3.59 14.43 -23.94
C GLU A 370 -2.21 14.82 -24.50
N THR A 371 -1.12 14.40 -23.82
CA THR A 371 0.25 14.63 -24.31
C THR A 371 0.50 13.89 -25.64
N LEU A 372 0.01 12.64 -25.76
CA LEU A 372 0.10 11.86 -26.99
C LEU A 372 -0.63 12.55 -28.15
N TRP A 373 -1.80 13.14 -27.88
CA TRP A 373 -2.58 13.93 -28.82
C TRP A 373 -1.79 15.13 -29.33
N GLN A 374 -1.23 15.89 -28.40
CA GLN A 374 -0.43 17.08 -28.70
C GLN A 374 0.80 16.75 -29.57
N ILE A 375 1.54 15.69 -29.21
CA ILE A 375 2.76 15.28 -29.93
C ILE A 375 2.44 14.82 -31.36
N ASN A 376 1.29 14.20 -31.59
CA ASN A 376 0.85 13.74 -32.90
C ASN A 376 0.10 14.82 -33.70
N GLY A 377 -0.22 15.98 -33.12
CA GLY A 377 -0.97 17.06 -33.77
C GLY A 377 -2.41 16.67 -34.14
N LEU A 378 -3.08 15.86 -33.30
CA LEU A 378 -4.41 15.35 -33.58
C LEU A 378 -5.50 16.34 -33.14
N ASN A 379 -6.70 16.22 -33.72
CA ASN A 379 -7.84 17.05 -33.35
C ASN A 379 -8.38 16.66 -31.97
N TYR A 380 -8.42 17.62 -31.03
CA TYR A 380 -8.90 17.41 -29.67
C TYR A 380 -10.37 17.01 -29.57
N ASP A 381 -11.22 17.43 -30.54
CA ASP A 381 -12.65 17.07 -30.59
C ASP A 381 -12.87 15.55 -30.80
N LEU A 382 -11.84 14.84 -31.29
CA LEU A 382 -11.85 13.40 -31.54
C LEU A 382 -11.06 12.61 -30.50
N MET A 383 -10.61 13.26 -29.41
CA MET A 383 -9.79 12.63 -28.37
C MET A 383 -10.60 11.62 -27.55
N PRO A 384 -10.31 10.31 -27.61
CA PRO A 384 -11.02 9.30 -26.86
C PRO A 384 -10.59 9.30 -25.39
N LYS A 385 -11.36 8.58 -24.57
CA LYS A 385 -11.04 8.36 -23.16
C LYS A 385 -10.78 6.88 -22.90
N VAL A 386 -9.78 6.60 -22.06
CA VAL A 386 -9.59 5.28 -21.48
C VAL A 386 -10.39 5.23 -20.18
N CYS A 387 -11.28 4.27 -20.07
CA CYS A 387 -12.21 4.13 -18.95
C CYS A 387 -12.00 2.78 -18.25
N ALA A 388 -12.23 2.74 -16.93
CA ALA A 388 -12.30 1.50 -16.19
C ALA A 388 -13.65 0.82 -16.45
N GLY A 389 -13.64 -0.51 -16.46
CA GLY A 389 -14.83 -1.32 -16.28
C GLY A 389 -15.31 -1.33 -14.82
N ASP A 390 -16.29 -2.13 -14.53
CA ASP A 390 -16.88 -2.24 -13.19
C ASP A 390 -15.95 -3.02 -12.25
N VAL A 391 -15.76 -2.50 -11.05
CA VAL A 391 -14.92 -3.16 -10.00
C VAL A 391 -15.63 -4.33 -9.35
N ALA A 392 -16.96 -4.27 -9.28
CA ALA A 392 -17.79 -5.33 -8.71
C ALA A 392 -18.61 -6.00 -9.81
N PRO A 393 -18.63 -7.34 -9.88
CA PRO A 393 -19.56 -8.02 -10.77
C PRO A 393 -20.98 -7.63 -10.34
N HIS A 394 -21.79 -7.27 -11.33
CA HIS A 394 -23.21 -6.97 -11.07
C HIS A 394 -23.89 -8.18 -10.43
N ASP A 395 -24.65 -7.96 -9.35
CA ASP A 395 -25.48 -9.01 -8.74
C ASP A 395 -26.59 -9.40 -9.74
N LEU A 396 -26.35 -10.47 -10.49
CA LEU A 396 -27.29 -10.97 -11.51
C LEU A 396 -28.68 -11.25 -10.94
N ARG A 397 -28.80 -11.52 -9.63
CA ARG A 397 -30.10 -11.71 -8.96
C ARG A 397 -30.83 -10.38 -8.79
N GLU A 398 -30.08 -9.35 -8.40
CA GLU A 398 -30.60 -7.99 -8.24
C GLU A 398 -30.98 -7.41 -9.60
N LEU A 399 -30.14 -7.58 -10.62
CA LEU A 399 -30.40 -7.22 -12.00
C LEU A 399 -31.62 -7.95 -12.55
N GLY A 400 -31.73 -9.28 -12.37
CA GLY A 400 -32.89 -10.07 -12.77
C GLY A 400 -34.16 -9.69 -12.04
N SER A 401 -34.08 -9.21 -10.79
CA SER A 401 -35.22 -8.68 -10.04
C SER A 401 -35.63 -7.31 -10.56
N TYR A 402 -34.68 -6.46 -10.89
CA TYR A 402 -34.92 -5.15 -11.51
C TYR A 402 -35.59 -5.29 -12.87
N LEU A 403 -35.11 -6.18 -13.74
CA LEU A 403 -35.71 -6.48 -15.06
C LEU A 403 -37.15 -7.01 -14.93
N ARG A 404 -37.42 -7.89 -13.96
CA ARG A 404 -38.79 -8.35 -13.68
C ARG A 404 -39.68 -7.21 -13.24
N ASN A 405 -39.20 -6.29 -12.43
CA ASN A 405 -39.95 -5.11 -11.98
C ASN A 405 -40.26 -4.16 -13.15
N LEU A 406 -39.30 -3.95 -14.06
CA LEU A 406 -39.50 -3.13 -15.27
C LEU A 406 -40.54 -3.77 -16.19
N ASN A 407 -40.45 -5.07 -16.42
CA ASN A 407 -41.45 -5.79 -17.21
C ASN A 407 -42.85 -5.76 -16.54
N GLY A 408 -42.90 -5.89 -15.21
CA GLY A 408 -44.14 -5.72 -14.42
C GLY A 408 -44.76 -4.31 -14.51
N ALA A 409 -43.93 -3.30 -14.80
CA ALA A 409 -44.35 -1.92 -15.04
C ALA A 409 -44.72 -1.64 -16.52
N ASN A 410 -44.83 -2.67 -17.38
CA ASN A 410 -45.08 -2.59 -18.82
C ASN A 410 -44.02 -1.83 -19.62
N ILE A 411 -42.76 -1.80 -19.12
CA ILE A 411 -41.62 -1.27 -19.87
C ILE A 411 -41.01 -2.44 -20.65
N ASP A 412 -41.29 -2.48 -21.96
CA ASP A 412 -40.77 -3.52 -22.85
C ASP A 412 -39.36 -3.14 -23.34
N LEU A 413 -38.37 -3.94 -22.97
CA LEU A 413 -36.98 -3.79 -23.37
C LEU A 413 -36.58 -4.67 -24.56
N SER A 414 -37.50 -5.54 -25.05
CA SER A 414 -37.21 -6.53 -26.10
C SER A 414 -36.87 -5.92 -27.45
N GLY A 415 -37.28 -4.66 -27.69
CA GLY A 415 -36.97 -3.91 -28.93
C GLY A 415 -35.67 -3.10 -28.89
N GLN A 416 -34.97 -3.01 -27.73
CA GLN A 416 -33.79 -2.17 -27.59
C GLN A 416 -32.52 -3.03 -27.52
N LYS A 417 -31.96 -3.38 -28.70
CA LYS A 417 -30.78 -4.24 -28.85
C LYS A 417 -29.60 -3.77 -27.99
N ASP A 418 -29.38 -2.47 -27.90
CA ASP A 418 -28.26 -1.89 -27.12
C ASP A 418 -28.38 -2.20 -25.62
N ILE A 419 -29.60 -2.10 -25.06
CA ILE A 419 -29.85 -2.43 -23.66
C ILE A 419 -29.70 -3.95 -23.43
N VAL A 420 -30.19 -4.76 -24.35
CA VAL A 420 -30.07 -6.22 -24.27
C VAL A 420 -28.59 -6.62 -24.36
N ASN A 421 -27.80 -6.02 -25.25
CA ASN A 421 -26.37 -6.27 -25.38
C ASN A 421 -25.61 -5.80 -24.14
N ALA A 422 -25.95 -4.66 -23.56
CA ALA A 422 -25.36 -4.20 -22.29
C ALA A 422 -25.67 -5.17 -21.13
N LEU A 423 -26.91 -5.71 -21.08
CA LEU A 423 -27.29 -6.71 -20.07
C LEU A 423 -26.57 -8.05 -20.27
N LEU A 424 -26.40 -8.48 -21.52
CA LEU A 424 -25.64 -9.68 -21.84
C LEU A 424 -24.16 -9.51 -21.50
N HIS A 425 -23.62 -8.36 -21.78
CA HIS A 425 -22.22 -8.02 -21.42
C HIS A 425 -22.03 -8.05 -19.89
N ASN A 426 -22.93 -7.42 -19.13
CA ASN A 426 -22.88 -7.44 -17.66
C ASN A 426 -23.10 -8.84 -17.07
N ALA A 427 -23.72 -9.75 -17.84
CA ALA A 427 -23.90 -11.14 -17.45
C ALA A 427 -22.78 -12.06 -17.96
N GLU A 428 -21.72 -11.50 -18.58
CA GLU A 428 -20.63 -12.24 -19.23
C GLU A 428 -21.13 -13.22 -20.31
N LEU A 429 -22.24 -12.89 -20.94
CA LEU A 429 -22.83 -13.68 -22.04
C LEU A 429 -22.49 -13.05 -23.39
N PRO A 430 -22.45 -13.87 -24.46
CA PRO A 430 -22.21 -13.36 -25.81
C PRO A 430 -23.28 -12.34 -26.22
N THR A 431 -22.85 -11.21 -26.78
CA THR A 431 -23.75 -10.18 -27.32
C THR A 431 -24.38 -10.60 -28.62
N LEU A 432 -25.60 -10.11 -28.90
CA LEU A 432 -26.31 -10.34 -30.15
C LEU A 432 -25.57 -9.63 -31.31
N LYS A 433 -25.30 -10.35 -32.39
CA LYS A 433 -24.71 -9.78 -33.61
C LYS A 433 -25.73 -8.95 -34.38
N ASP A 434 -25.26 -7.92 -35.08
CA ASP A 434 -26.12 -6.98 -35.82
C ASP A 434 -26.88 -7.58 -37.02
N ASP A 435 -26.70 -8.86 -37.37
CA ASP A 435 -27.21 -9.49 -38.58
C ASP A 435 -28.26 -10.62 -38.36
N GLU A 436 -28.92 -10.69 -37.21
CA GLU A 436 -30.03 -11.62 -37.01
C GLU A 436 -31.28 -10.98 -36.38
#